data_30e92bd954af8cea2df847e5db33e79f
#
_entry.id   30e92bd954af8cea2df847e5db33e79f
#
_cell.length_a   1.000
_cell.length_b   1.000
_cell.length_c   1.000
_cell.angle_alpha   90.00
_cell.angle_beta   90.00
_cell.angle_gamma   90.00
#
_symmetry.space_group_name_H-M   'P 1'
#
loop_
_entity.id
_entity.type
_entity.pdbx_description
1 polymer ?
#
loop_
_entity_poly.entity_id
_entity_poly.type
_entity_poly.pdbx_seq_one_letter_code
_entity_poly.pdbx_strand_id
1 'polypeptide(L)'
;MKDFNEFDEKRYHKKSSIKNYVIIALLFAVIGGLAVYAISPNLMGRNGVRADRTVPQDSNVSDKAKTSAKDDLPSIGNMKAMLVDENNPVVDIAAKLDKAVVGITSKSEVLVPDYFFNSQTKKDVEGYGSGIIISEDGYIVTNNHVVEGAKELFVVLSGEEEPIKAKLIGTDPQSDIAVVKIDKPDLTVAKLGDSKKVKKGEFAIAIGNPLGHELAGTVNFGVISAVDRTLQLEGKELKLLQTDAAINQGNSGGALVNMNGEVIGMNTVKLGGELVEGLGFAIPSSVFKPIAQEIIKYGKVNYPAKPWLGVSIQLEINKDTAKEYGYPEGVLIYDVVENGPAANAGIKPGDVITGLNDQKIAKFDDLKAELAKQKVGEVVNVNLWRNGSDFVLKVKLADMNESQNATQSQNGE
;
A
#
# COMPACT_ATOMS: atom_id res chain seq x y z
N MET A 1 47.02 -10.02 -39.53
CA MET A 1 46.33 -10.10 -40.81
C MET A 1 45.60 -11.44 -40.85
N LYS A 2 44.36 -11.46 -40.52
CA LYS A 2 43.28 -12.34 -41.06
C LYS A 2 42.01 -11.98 -40.28
N ASP A 3 41.04 -11.67 -41.06
CA ASP A 3 39.73 -11.14 -40.74
C ASP A 3 38.93 -12.09 -39.84
N PHE A 4 38.28 -11.52 -38.80
CA PHE A 4 37.17 -12.11 -38.07
C PHE A 4 35.97 -11.17 -38.18
N ASN A 5 35.33 -11.18 -39.35
CA ASN A 5 33.99 -10.69 -39.57
C ASN A 5 33.27 -11.78 -40.35
N GLU A 6 32.40 -12.50 -39.68
CA GLU A 6 31.21 -13.14 -40.24
C GLU A 6 30.64 -14.11 -39.20
N PHE A 7 29.82 -13.58 -38.27
CA PHE A 7 28.85 -14.40 -37.58
C PHE A 7 27.48 -14.08 -38.14
N ASP A 8 27.04 -14.99 -38.95
CA ASP A 8 25.85 -15.09 -39.77
C ASP A 8 24.58 -14.97 -38.91
N GLU A 9 23.83 -13.86 -39.00
CA GLU A 9 22.49 -13.68 -38.48
C GLU A 9 21.47 -14.46 -39.29
N LYS A 10 21.42 -15.78 -39.13
CA LYS A 10 20.24 -16.56 -39.48
C LYS A 10 19.45 -16.96 -38.26
N ARG A 11 18.75 -16.05 -37.64
CA ARG A 11 17.66 -16.39 -36.73
C ARG A 11 16.43 -16.78 -37.56
N TYR A 12 16.06 -18.02 -37.44
CA TYR A 12 14.85 -18.63 -37.92
C TYR A 12 13.61 -17.86 -37.45
N HIS A 13 13.07 -17.01 -38.29
CA HIS A 13 11.67 -16.58 -38.20
C HIS A 13 10.79 -17.69 -38.79
N LYS A 14 10.48 -18.69 -37.96
CA LYS A 14 9.42 -19.65 -38.28
C LYS A 14 8.10 -18.88 -38.13
N LYS A 15 7.53 -18.36 -39.22
CA LYS A 15 6.17 -17.83 -39.29
C LYS A 15 5.23 -18.95 -38.84
N SER A 16 4.85 -18.96 -37.57
CA SER A 16 3.80 -19.83 -37.07
C SER A 16 2.51 -19.40 -37.75
N SER A 17 1.98 -20.25 -38.60
CA SER A 17 0.74 -19.95 -39.33
C SER A 17 -0.42 -19.81 -38.37
N ILE A 18 -1.22 -18.74 -38.48
CA ILE A 18 -2.49 -18.52 -37.75
C ILE A 18 -3.36 -19.78 -37.75
N LYS A 19 -3.29 -20.61 -38.85
CA LYS A 19 -3.98 -21.89 -38.94
C LYS A 19 -3.61 -22.87 -37.82
N ASN A 20 -2.35 -22.87 -37.35
CA ASN A 20 -1.94 -23.76 -36.25
C ASN A 20 -2.55 -23.35 -34.90
N TYR A 21 -2.67 -22.05 -34.64
CA TYR A 21 -3.32 -21.58 -33.43
C TYR A 21 -4.83 -21.85 -33.43
N VAL A 22 -5.48 -21.73 -34.59
CA VAL A 22 -6.92 -22.05 -34.73
C VAL A 22 -7.15 -23.55 -34.50
N ILE A 23 -6.29 -24.42 -35.01
CA ILE A 23 -6.38 -25.88 -34.82
C ILE A 23 -6.17 -26.24 -33.34
N ILE A 24 -5.20 -25.61 -32.67
CA ILE A 24 -4.95 -25.84 -31.24
C ILE A 24 -6.15 -25.34 -30.40
N ALA A 25 -6.72 -24.17 -30.69
CA ALA A 25 -7.90 -23.65 -29.99
C ALA A 25 -9.13 -24.57 -30.16
N LEU A 26 -9.35 -25.09 -31.37
CA LEU A 26 -10.44 -26.06 -31.63
C LEU A 26 -10.23 -27.38 -30.88
N LEU A 27 -8.98 -27.89 -30.81
CA LEU A 27 -8.66 -29.07 -30.02
C LEU A 27 -8.95 -28.87 -28.53
N PHE A 28 -8.58 -27.74 -27.95
CA PHE A 28 -8.88 -27.42 -26.55
C PHE A 28 -10.40 -27.26 -26.30
N ALA A 29 -11.15 -26.71 -27.24
CA ALA A 29 -12.60 -26.60 -27.14
C ALA A 29 -13.28 -27.98 -27.16
N VAL A 30 -12.83 -28.90 -28.01
CA VAL A 30 -13.37 -30.26 -28.07
C VAL A 30 -13.00 -31.06 -26.82
N ILE A 31 -11.74 -30.99 -26.36
CA ILE A 31 -11.29 -31.67 -25.13
C ILE A 31 -12.01 -31.12 -23.90
N GLY A 32 -12.16 -29.80 -23.80
CA GLY A 32 -12.92 -29.16 -22.72
C GLY A 32 -14.40 -29.53 -22.73
N GLY A 33 -15.02 -29.57 -23.91
CA GLY A 33 -16.41 -30.01 -24.06
C GLY A 33 -16.63 -31.46 -23.66
N LEU A 34 -15.74 -32.36 -24.04
CA LEU A 34 -15.78 -33.77 -23.65
C LEU A 34 -15.57 -33.98 -22.15
N ALA A 35 -14.68 -33.20 -21.54
CA ALA A 35 -14.46 -33.26 -20.09
C ALA A 35 -15.71 -32.82 -19.31
N VAL A 36 -16.38 -31.73 -19.73
CA VAL A 36 -17.65 -31.27 -19.14
C VAL A 36 -18.74 -32.30 -19.34
N TYR A 37 -18.85 -32.92 -20.53
CA TYR A 37 -19.83 -33.96 -20.81
C TYR A 37 -19.61 -35.23 -19.96
N ALA A 38 -18.37 -35.62 -19.69
CA ALA A 38 -18.03 -36.78 -18.86
C ALA A 38 -18.31 -36.53 -17.35
N ILE A 39 -18.26 -35.27 -16.88
CA ILE A 39 -18.47 -34.90 -15.48
C ILE A 39 -19.92 -34.56 -15.17
N SER A 40 -20.71 -34.12 -16.17
CA SER A 40 -22.12 -33.71 -16.02
C SER A 40 -23.07 -34.77 -15.45
N PRO A 41 -22.97 -36.08 -15.78
CA PRO A 41 -23.91 -37.07 -15.24
C PRO A 41 -23.82 -37.23 -13.72
N ASN A 42 -22.68 -36.87 -13.11
CA ASN A 42 -22.51 -37.00 -11.66
C ASN A 42 -22.95 -35.75 -10.88
N LEU A 43 -23.22 -34.64 -11.53
CA LEU A 43 -23.67 -33.38 -10.90
C LEU A 43 -25.19 -33.18 -10.94
N MET A 44 -25.93 -33.89 -11.81
CA MET A 44 -27.38 -33.76 -11.93
C MET A 44 -28.20 -34.86 -11.26
N GLY A 45 -27.62 -35.76 -10.52
CA GLY A 45 -28.30 -36.86 -9.86
C GLY A 45 -28.07 -36.91 -8.38
N ARG A 46 -28.68 -36.01 -7.61
CA ARG A 46 -29.10 -36.32 -6.22
C ARG A 46 -30.06 -35.26 -5.68
N ASN A 47 -31.31 -35.51 -5.91
CA ASN A 47 -32.49 -35.53 -5.01
C ASN A 47 -32.39 -34.72 -3.72
N GLY A 48 -33.37 -33.84 -3.60
CA GLY A 48 -33.75 -33.14 -2.39
C GLY A 48 -33.84 -34.07 -1.17
N VAL A 49 -32.98 -33.81 -0.21
CA VAL A 49 -33.16 -34.31 1.13
C VAL A 49 -34.08 -33.35 1.85
N ARG A 50 -35.36 -33.73 1.97
CA ARG A 50 -36.27 -33.20 2.98
C ARG A 50 -35.67 -33.49 4.36
N ALA A 51 -35.21 -32.46 5.02
CA ALA A 51 -34.81 -32.54 6.42
C ALA A 51 -36.09 -32.56 7.28
N ASP A 52 -36.61 -33.74 7.54
CA ASP A 52 -37.54 -33.98 8.61
C ASP A 52 -36.70 -34.09 9.91
N ARG A 53 -36.59 -33.00 10.67
CA ARG A 53 -35.97 -32.98 11.99
C ARG A 53 -37.05 -33.21 13.04
N THR A 54 -37.40 -34.46 13.29
CA THR A 54 -37.96 -34.87 14.56
C THR A 54 -36.83 -34.94 15.57
N VAL A 55 -36.84 -34.01 16.51
CA VAL A 55 -36.00 -34.04 17.71
C VAL A 55 -36.53 -35.09 18.66
N PRO A 56 -35.78 -36.11 19.06
CA PRO A 56 -36.18 -36.96 20.15
C PRO A 56 -36.07 -36.18 21.47
N GLN A 57 -37.19 -36.08 22.16
CA GLN A 57 -37.25 -35.60 23.53
C GLN A 57 -36.87 -36.77 24.45
N ASP A 58 -35.65 -36.82 24.91
CA ASP A 58 -35.27 -37.69 26.03
C ASP A 58 -35.09 -36.83 27.29
N SER A 59 -36.09 -36.96 28.12
CA SER A 59 -36.10 -36.52 29.49
C SER A 59 -35.30 -37.53 30.35
N ASN A 60 -34.22 -37.09 30.96
CA ASN A 60 -33.62 -37.49 32.21
C ASN A 60 -32.09 -37.43 32.18
N VAL A 61 -31.53 -36.27 32.52
CA VAL A 61 -30.18 -36.22 33.13
C VAL A 61 -30.29 -35.42 34.43
N SER A 62 -30.07 -36.17 35.48
CA SER A 62 -30.04 -35.82 36.87
C SER A 62 -29.10 -34.69 37.20
N ASP A 63 -29.59 -33.75 38.05
CA ASP A 63 -28.80 -32.83 38.86
C ASP A 63 -27.63 -33.53 39.55
N LYS A 64 -26.40 -33.06 39.23
CA LYS A 64 -25.28 -32.90 40.19
C LYS A 64 -23.98 -32.58 39.45
N ALA A 65 -23.69 -31.31 39.29
CA ALA A 65 -22.34 -30.77 39.38
C ALA A 65 -22.44 -29.24 39.48
N LYS A 66 -22.69 -28.74 40.69
CA LYS A 66 -22.33 -27.35 41.03
C LYS A 66 -20.84 -27.31 41.22
N THR A 67 -20.13 -26.72 40.24
CA THR A 67 -18.79 -26.19 40.49
C THR A 67 -18.77 -24.77 39.92
N SER A 68 -18.64 -23.85 40.85
CA SER A 68 -18.58 -22.41 40.62
C SER A 68 -17.32 -22.03 39.80
N ALA A 69 -17.51 -21.67 38.55
CA ALA A 69 -16.64 -20.75 37.87
C ALA A 69 -17.47 -19.48 37.62
N LYS A 70 -17.16 -18.43 38.32
CA LYS A 70 -17.66 -17.09 37.98
C LYS A 70 -16.98 -16.69 36.67
N ASP A 71 -17.64 -16.99 35.57
CA ASP A 71 -17.30 -16.46 34.27
C ASP A 71 -17.82 -15.00 34.19
N ASP A 72 -16.94 -14.04 34.41
CA ASP A 72 -17.16 -12.64 34.10
C ASP A 72 -17.06 -12.43 32.55
N LEU A 73 -17.80 -13.20 31.76
CA LEU A 73 -18.05 -12.93 30.37
C LEU A 73 -19.19 -11.90 30.26
N PRO A 74 -19.03 -10.80 29.54
CA PRO A 74 -20.12 -9.85 29.34
C PRO A 74 -21.31 -10.58 28.71
N SER A 75 -22.48 -10.41 29.30
CA SER A 75 -23.71 -11.04 28.85
C SER A 75 -23.98 -10.75 27.37
N ILE A 76 -24.05 -11.80 26.55
CA ILE A 76 -24.43 -11.76 25.13
C ILE A 76 -25.79 -11.04 24.91
N GLY A 77 -26.62 -10.95 25.95
CA GLY A 77 -27.88 -10.21 25.93
C GLY A 77 -27.73 -8.73 25.65
N ASN A 78 -26.66 -8.08 26.16
CA ASN A 78 -26.40 -6.65 25.90
C ASN A 78 -25.92 -6.39 24.47
N MET A 79 -25.23 -7.34 23.86
CA MET A 79 -24.78 -7.21 22.47
C MET A 79 -25.93 -7.34 21.47
N LYS A 80 -26.94 -8.18 21.77
CA LYS A 80 -28.15 -8.30 20.96
C LYS A 80 -29.02 -7.03 21.02
N ALA A 81 -29.04 -6.34 22.16
CA ALA A 81 -29.71 -5.04 22.32
C ALA A 81 -29.01 -3.95 21.49
N MET A 82 -27.68 -3.93 21.45
CA MET A 82 -26.91 -2.95 20.63
C MET A 82 -27.08 -3.13 19.12
N LEU A 83 -27.44 -4.33 18.64
CA LEU A 83 -27.54 -4.64 17.21
C LEU A 83 -28.98 -4.54 16.63
N VAL A 84 -30.00 -4.37 17.47
CA VAL A 84 -31.43 -4.45 17.08
C VAL A 84 -32.22 -3.20 17.47
N ASP A 85 -31.61 -2.24 18.19
CA ASP A 85 -32.32 -1.05 18.68
C ASP A 85 -32.37 0.06 17.61
N GLU A 86 -33.44 0.87 17.66
CA GLU A 86 -33.61 2.10 16.84
C GLU A 86 -32.48 3.13 17.08
N ASN A 87 -31.65 2.92 18.10
CA ASN A 87 -30.43 3.68 18.41
C ASN A 87 -29.15 2.89 18.05
N ASN A 88 -28.98 2.48 16.81
CA ASN A 88 -27.72 1.87 16.38
C ASN A 88 -26.59 2.94 16.37
N PRO A 89 -25.60 2.87 17.28
CA PRO A 89 -24.56 3.91 17.37
C PRO A 89 -23.71 4.04 16.10
N VAL A 90 -23.64 2.99 15.28
CA VAL A 90 -22.93 3.05 13.99
C VAL A 90 -23.66 3.99 13.02
N VAL A 91 -25.00 3.98 13.01
CA VAL A 91 -25.80 4.86 12.17
C VAL A 91 -25.59 6.32 12.57
N ASP A 92 -25.64 6.61 13.89
CA ASP A 92 -25.43 7.96 14.40
C ASP A 92 -24.02 8.49 14.13
N ILE A 93 -23.01 7.63 14.28
CA ILE A 93 -21.61 7.98 14.00
C ILE A 93 -21.42 8.24 12.51
N ALA A 94 -21.95 7.36 11.65
CA ALA A 94 -21.89 7.51 10.20
C ALA A 94 -22.56 8.82 9.77
N ALA A 95 -23.77 9.13 10.24
CA ALA A 95 -24.50 10.36 9.92
C ALA A 95 -23.73 11.63 10.35
N LYS A 96 -23.06 11.60 11.51
CA LYS A 96 -22.24 12.73 11.99
C LYS A 96 -21.00 12.96 11.15
N LEU A 97 -20.37 11.90 10.66
CA LEU A 97 -19.12 11.97 9.93
C LEU A 97 -19.30 12.05 8.41
N ASP A 98 -20.51 11.82 7.91
CA ASP A 98 -20.84 11.90 6.50
C ASP A 98 -20.42 13.24 5.85
N LYS A 99 -20.59 14.35 6.60
CA LYS A 99 -20.17 15.70 6.17
C LYS A 99 -18.68 15.99 6.36
N ALA A 100 -17.97 15.17 7.14
CA ALA A 100 -16.55 15.34 7.45
C ALA A 100 -15.64 14.44 6.63
N VAL A 101 -16.21 13.41 5.95
CA VAL A 101 -15.50 12.52 5.03
C VAL A 101 -15.95 12.82 3.60
N VAL A 102 -15.02 13.19 2.76
CA VAL A 102 -15.28 13.70 1.40
C VAL A 102 -14.74 12.78 0.33
N GLY A 103 -15.29 12.87 -0.87
CA GLY A 103 -14.69 12.28 -2.05
C GLY A 103 -13.58 13.16 -2.63
N ILE A 104 -12.54 12.53 -3.17
CA ILE A 104 -11.48 13.21 -3.90
C ILE A 104 -11.38 12.59 -5.28
N THR A 105 -11.45 13.44 -6.32
CA THR A 105 -11.19 13.07 -7.70
C THR A 105 -9.89 13.69 -8.15
N SER A 106 -8.95 12.87 -8.63
CA SER A 106 -7.69 13.29 -9.22
C SER A 106 -7.73 13.08 -10.74
N LYS A 107 -7.38 14.13 -11.52
CA LYS A 107 -7.26 14.05 -12.97
C LYS A 107 -5.79 14.09 -13.36
N SER A 108 -5.33 13.07 -14.06
CA SER A 108 -3.96 12.90 -14.51
C SER A 108 -3.92 12.61 -16.00
N GLU A 109 -2.83 12.92 -16.68
CA GLU A 109 -2.55 12.48 -18.05
C GLU A 109 -1.56 11.31 -18.02
N VAL A 110 -1.86 10.24 -18.71
CA VAL A 110 -0.94 9.12 -18.93
C VAL A 110 -0.58 9.01 -20.41
N LEU A 111 0.67 8.67 -20.70
CA LEU A 111 1.13 8.37 -22.04
C LEU A 111 0.83 6.90 -22.34
N VAL A 112 -0.05 6.65 -23.29
CA VAL A 112 -0.40 5.29 -23.73
C VAL A 112 0.31 5.02 -25.05
N PRO A 113 1.09 3.92 -25.15
CA PRO A 113 1.72 3.55 -26.43
C PRO A 113 0.67 3.26 -27.49
N ASP A 114 0.77 3.93 -28.63
CA ASP A 114 -0.01 3.60 -29.83
C ASP A 114 0.82 2.63 -30.69
N TYR A 115 0.50 1.34 -30.58
CA TYR A 115 1.22 0.28 -31.29
C TYR A 115 1.04 0.32 -32.81
N PHE A 116 0.02 1.05 -33.35
CA PHE A 116 -0.20 1.17 -34.78
C PHE A 116 0.66 2.27 -35.42
N PHE A 117 0.89 3.36 -34.70
CA PHE A 117 1.62 4.51 -35.22
C PHE A 117 3.01 4.69 -34.60
N ASN A 118 3.45 3.74 -33.74
CA ASN A 118 4.71 3.83 -33.00
C ASN A 118 4.89 5.21 -32.31
N SER A 119 3.80 5.73 -31.78
CA SER A 119 3.69 7.02 -31.11
C SER A 119 3.12 6.84 -29.71
N GLN A 120 3.15 7.91 -28.91
CA GLN A 120 2.50 7.94 -27.60
C GLN A 120 1.33 8.92 -27.66
N THR A 121 0.16 8.49 -27.20
CA THR A 121 -1.02 9.34 -27.11
C THR A 121 -1.29 9.66 -25.64
N LYS A 122 -1.54 10.94 -25.35
CA LYS A 122 -1.98 11.38 -24.03
C LYS A 122 -3.43 10.96 -23.79
N LYS A 123 -3.67 10.32 -22.66
CA LYS A 123 -5.02 9.94 -22.25
C LYS A 123 -5.27 10.49 -20.85
N ASP A 124 -6.40 11.17 -20.68
CA ASP A 124 -6.86 11.60 -19.37
C ASP A 124 -7.36 10.38 -18.59
N VAL A 125 -6.92 10.27 -17.33
CA VAL A 125 -7.31 9.24 -16.38
C VAL A 125 -7.79 9.91 -15.12
N GLU A 126 -8.92 9.45 -14.60
CA GLU A 126 -9.45 9.88 -13.32
C GLU A 126 -9.16 8.82 -12.25
N GLY A 127 -8.64 9.27 -11.12
CA GLY A 127 -8.49 8.50 -9.90
C GLY A 127 -9.50 8.96 -8.84
N TYR A 128 -9.91 8.04 -7.98
CA TYR A 128 -10.89 8.32 -6.94
C TYR A 128 -10.37 7.86 -5.58
N GLY A 129 -10.66 8.64 -4.57
CA GLY A 129 -10.35 8.35 -3.18
C GLY A 129 -11.22 9.17 -2.25
N SER A 130 -10.88 9.16 -0.99
CA SER A 130 -11.55 9.89 0.09
C SER A 130 -10.61 10.87 0.77
N GLY A 131 -11.17 11.75 1.58
CA GLY A 131 -10.42 12.66 2.43
C GLY A 131 -11.16 12.94 3.73
N ILE A 132 -10.46 13.44 4.73
CA ILE A 132 -10.99 13.79 6.04
C ILE A 132 -10.78 15.29 6.24
N ILE A 133 -11.87 16.03 6.45
CA ILE A 133 -11.80 17.46 6.76
C ILE A 133 -11.26 17.64 8.18
N ILE A 134 -10.15 18.36 8.31
CA ILE A 134 -9.44 18.56 9.57
C ILE A 134 -9.46 20.01 10.06
N SER A 135 -10.05 20.93 9.28
CA SER A 135 -10.23 22.33 9.68
C SER A 135 -11.46 22.97 9.02
N GLU A 136 -12.09 23.92 9.69
CA GLU A 136 -13.28 24.64 9.23
C GLU A 136 -13.03 25.48 7.97
N ASP A 137 -11.79 25.89 7.76
CA ASP A 137 -11.36 26.66 6.59
C ASP A 137 -10.98 25.82 5.38
N GLY A 138 -11.13 24.48 5.45
CA GLY A 138 -11.09 23.60 4.29
C GLY A 138 -9.80 22.81 4.07
N TYR A 139 -8.94 22.60 5.06
CA TYR A 139 -7.86 21.63 4.97
C TYR A 139 -8.40 20.22 5.11
N ILE A 140 -7.98 19.35 4.20
CA ILE A 140 -8.41 17.96 4.08
C ILE A 140 -7.15 17.09 4.02
N VAL A 141 -7.06 16.08 4.87
CA VAL A 141 -6.01 15.06 4.80
C VAL A 141 -6.48 13.87 3.99
N THR A 142 -5.58 13.31 3.18
CA THR A 142 -5.82 12.13 2.34
C THR A 142 -4.53 11.33 2.17
N ASN A 143 -4.56 10.21 1.45
CA ASN A 143 -3.35 9.49 1.08
C ASN A 143 -2.60 10.18 -0.07
N ASN A 144 -1.27 10.06 -0.07
CA ASN A 144 -0.45 10.58 -1.16
C ASN A 144 -0.80 9.93 -2.49
N HIS A 145 -0.97 8.61 -2.53
CA HIS A 145 -1.29 7.89 -3.77
C HIS A 145 -2.65 8.29 -4.40
N VAL A 146 -3.56 8.93 -3.63
CA VAL A 146 -4.83 9.47 -4.18
C VAL A 146 -4.61 10.71 -5.03
N VAL A 147 -3.59 11.51 -4.71
CA VAL A 147 -3.32 12.80 -5.37
C VAL A 147 -2.04 12.79 -6.21
N GLU A 148 -1.27 11.71 -6.19
CA GLU A 148 0.02 11.58 -6.87
C GLU A 148 -0.16 11.71 -8.39
N GLY A 149 0.65 12.57 -9.01
CA GLY A 149 0.61 12.82 -10.47
C GLY A 149 -0.63 13.57 -10.96
N ALA A 150 -1.51 14.02 -10.05
CA ALA A 150 -2.70 14.76 -10.45
C ALA A 150 -2.37 16.16 -10.97
N LYS A 151 -2.92 16.51 -12.15
CA LYS A 151 -2.89 17.88 -12.69
C LYS A 151 -3.99 18.75 -12.10
N GLU A 152 -5.14 18.15 -11.83
CA GLU A 152 -6.27 18.80 -11.19
C GLU A 152 -6.86 17.89 -10.11
N LEU A 153 -7.29 18.54 -9.01
CA LEU A 153 -7.92 17.89 -7.87
C LEU A 153 -9.28 18.52 -7.62
N PHE A 154 -10.24 17.67 -7.33
CA PHE A 154 -11.60 18.08 -6.97
C PHE A 154 -12.04 17.36 -5.71
N VAL A 155 -12.81 18.04 -4.88
CA VAL A 155 -13.41 17.50 -3.66
C VAL A 155 -14.93 17.49 -3.85
N VAL A 156 -15.55 16.37 -3.52
CA VAL A 156 -17.00 16.18 -3.52
C VAL A 156 -17.46 16.08 -2.08
N LEU A 157 -18.27 17.03 -1.65
CA LEU A 157 -18.86 17.06 -0.31
C LEU A 157 -20.13 16.22 -0.28
N SER A 158 -20.42 15.58 0.85
CA SER A 158 -21.69 14.84 1.00
C SER A 158 -22.89 15.76 0.85
N GLY A 159 -23.84 15.36 0.01
CA GLY A 159 -25.05 16.10 -0.30
C GLY A 159 -24.89 17.28 -1.26
N GLU A 160 -23.69 17.48 -1.84
CA GLU A 160 -23.46 18.50 -2.88
C GLU A 160 -23.18 17.83 -4.23
N GLU A 161 -23.82 18.32 -5.29
CA GLU A 161 -23.68 17.74 -6.65
C GLU A 161 -22.42 18.26 -7.36
N GLU A 162 -22.00 19.49 -7.08
CA GLU A 162 -20.91 20.15 -7.80
C GLU A 162 -19.55 19.90 -7.11
N PRO A 163 -18.56 19.33 -7.81
CA PRO A 163 -17.21 19.16 -7.30
C PRO A 163 -16.52 20.51 -7.08
N ILE A 164 -15.86 20.69 -5.95
CA ILE A 164 -15.11 21.89 -5.63
C ILE A 164 -13.65 21.68 -6.03
N LYS A 165 -13.08 22.58 -6.83
CA LYS A 165 -11.66 22.55 -7.18
C LYS A 165 -10.79 22.68 -5.92
N ALA A 166 -9.83 21.75 -5.74
CA ALA A 166 -8.95 21.71 -4.60
C ALA A 166 -7.50 22.06 -5.01
N LYS A 167 -6.77 22.65 -4.07
CA LYS A 167 -5.35 22.95 -4.20
C LYS A 167 -4.55 21.92 -3.39
N LEU A 168 -3.54 21.31 -4.01
CA LEU A 168 -2.56 20.52 -3.28
C LEU A 168 -1.69 21.45 -2.42
N ILE A 169 -1.65 21.23 -1.10
CA ILE A 169 -0.81 21.99 -0.17
C ILE A 169 0.57 21.35 -0.06
N GLY A 170 0.61 20.03 0.00
CA GLY A 170 1.84 19.26 -0.01
C GLY A 170 1.58 17.78 0.22
N THR A 171 2.62 17.00 0.04
CA THR A 171 2.58 15.53 0.17
C THR A 171 3.75 15.03 0.99
N ASP A 172 3.58 13.87 1.56
CA ASP A 172 4.64 13.05 2.12
C ASP A 172 4.52 11.62 1.59
N PRO A 173 5.22 11.30 0.51
CA PRO A 173 5.21 9.97 -0.07
C PRO A 173 5.75 8.89 0.86
N GLN A 174 6.60 9.25 1.83
CA GLN A 174 7.19 8.30 2.77
C GLN A 174 6.15 7.72 3.73
N SER A 175 5.19 8.53 4.17
CA SER A 175 4.11 8.12 5.06
C SER A 175 2.79 7.88 4.35
N ASP A 176 2.73 8.08 3.02
CA ASP A 176 1.52 8.04 2.19
C ASP A 176 0.45 9.05 2.65
N ILE A 177 0.87 10.29 2.97
CA ILE A 177 -0.02 11.37 3.45
C ILE A 177 0.07 12.55 2.49
N ALA A 178 -1.09 13.15 2.22
CA ALA A 178 -1.22 14.42 1.50
C ALA A 178 -2.21 15.34 2.19
N VAL A 179 -2.08 16.63 1.95
CA VAL A 179 -3.04 17.65 2.37
C VAL A 179 -3.49 18.43 1.16
N VAL A 180 -4.81 18.52 0.98
CA VAL A 180 -5.45 19.38 -0.01
C VAL A 180 -6.28 20.45 0.67
N LYS A 181 -6.59 21.53 -0.04
CA LYS A 181 -7.35 22.67 0.46
C LYS A 181 -8.46 23.04 -0.50
N ILE A 182 -9.67 23.19 0.00
CA ILE A 182 -10.77 23.82 -0.72
C ILE A 182 -11.06 25.19 -0.14
N ASP A 183 -11.55 26.08 -0.96
CA ASP A 183 -11.93 27.44 -0.55
C ASP A 183 -13.44 27.48 -0.24
N LYS A 184 -13.79 26.92 0.92
CA LYS A 184 -15.15 26.86 1.42
C LYS A 184 -15.15 27.00 2.95
N PRO A 185 -15.87 27.96 3.52
CA PRO A 185 -16.00 28.11 4.97
C PRO A 185 -17.03 27.16 5.57
N ASP A 186 -17.10 27.16 6.90
CA ASP A 186 -18.14 26.51 7.72
C ASP A 186 -18.25 24.99 7.48
N LEU A 187 -17.12 24.32 7.23
CA LEU A 187 -17.07 22.89 7.02
C LEU A 187 -17.16 22.11 8.33
N THR A 188 -17.82 20.96 8.28
CA THR A 188 -17.86 20.01 9.39
C THR A 188 -16.48 19.35 9.54
N VAL A 189 -15.85 19.55 10.70
CA VAL A 189 -14.52 18.99 10.99
C VAL A 189 -14.63 17.67 11.71
N ALA A 190 -13.84 16.67 11.28
CA ALA A 190 -13.74 15.39 11.95
C ALA A 190 -12.99 15.53 13.29
N LYS A 191 -13.54 14.95 14.36
CA LYS A 191 -12.83 14.87 15.64
C LYS A 191 -11.75 13.79 15.56
N LEU A 192 -10.48 14.17 15.74
CA LEU A 192 -9.37 13.24 15.77
C LEU A 192 -9.19 12.62 17.16
N GLY A 193 -9.24 11.30 17.24
CA GLY A 193 -8.96 10.51 18.45
C GLY A 193 -7.47 10.25 18.64
N ASP A 194 -7.12 9.63 19.76
CA ASP A 194 -5.76 9.23 20.10
C ASP A 194 -5.54 7.74 19.77
N SER A 195 -4.96 7.46 18.59
CA SER A 195 -4.71 6.09 18.16
C SER A 195 -3.73 5.31 19.03
N LYS A 196 -2.93 5.97 19.89
CA LYS A 196 -2.03 5.30 20.84
C LYS A 196 -2.79 4.58 21.96
N LYS A 197 -4.06 4.92 22.16
CA LYS A 197 -4.92 4.28 23.18
C LYS A 197 -5.74 3.13 22.63
N VAL A 198 -5.78 2.97 21.31
CA VAL A 198 -6.55 1.92 20.64
C VAL A 198 -6.03 0.54 21.01
N LYS A 199 -6.95 -0.38 21.25
CA LYS A 199 -6.64 -1.76 21.61
C LYS A 199 -7.20 -2.73 20.58
N LYS A 200 -6.51 -3.85 20.42
CA LYS A 200 -7.00 -4.97 19.63
C LYS A 200 -8.35 -5.45 20.15
N GLY A 201 -9.31 -5.68 19.25
CA GLY A 201 -10.66 -6.11 19.55
C GLY A 201 -11.66 -4.95 19.74
N GLU A 202 -11.23 -3.69 19.78
CA GLU A 202 -12.15 -2.55 19.76
C GLU A 202 -12.91 -2.48 18.44
N PHE A 203 -14.18 -2.10 18.47
CA PHE A 203 -14.98 -1.88 17.28
C PHE A 203 -14.44 -0.70 16.48
N ALA A 204 -14.49 -0.83 15.17
CA ALA A 204 -14.05 0.18 14.23
C ALA A 204 -15.02 0.32 13.06
N ILE A 205 -15.21 1.55 12.60
CA ILE A 205 -16.06 1.91 11.48
C ILE A 205 -15.16 2.52 10.42
N ALA A 206 -15.06 1.90 9.23
CA ALA A 206 -14.39 2.49 8.10
C ALA A 206 -15.40 3.27 7.26
N ILE A 207 -15.12 4.55 7.05
CA ILE A 207 -15.96 5.46 6.28
C ILE A 207 -15.14 5.99 5.11
N GLY A 208 -15.72 5.94 3.91
CA GLY A 208 -15.14 6.49 2.70
C GLY A 208 -16.22 7.06 1.80
N ASN A 209 -15.79 7.83 0.81
CA ASN A 209 -16.66 8.40 -0.21
C ASN A 209 -16.12 8.03 -1.62
N PRO A 210 -16.13 6.71 -1.96
CA PRO A 210 -15.62 6.23 -3.23
C PRO A 210 -16.50 6.68 -4.38
N LEU A 211 -15.88 6.99 -5.53
CA LEU A 211 -16.57 7.27 -6.81
C LEU A 211 -17.56 8.47 -6.79
N GLY A 212 -17.33 9.47 -5.94
CA GLY A 212 -18.18 10.67 -5.90
C GLY A 212 -19.64 10.32 -5.55
N HIS A 213 -20.60 10.67 -6.43
CA HIS A 213 -22.03 10.54 -6.12
C HIS A 213 -22.56 9.09 -6.09
N GLU A 214 -21.97 8.16 -6.83
CA GLU A 214 -22.56 6.83 -7.00
C GLU A 214 -22.40 5.92 -5.78
N LEU A 215 -21.31 6.07 -5.01
CA LEU A 215 -21.02 5.26 -3.82
C LEU A 215 -20.67 6.13 -2.61
N ALA A 216 -21.15 7.38 -2.57
CA ALA A 216 -20.95 8.30 -1.47
C ALA A 216 -21.41 7.70 -0.13
N GLY A 217 -20.63 7.95 0.94
CA GLY A 217 -21.02 7.54 2.30
C GLY A 217 -20.92 6.04 2.55
N THR A 218 -19.98 5.31 1.89
CA THR A 218 -19.76 3.89 2.18
C THR A 218 -19.27 3.70 3.62
N VAL A 219 -19.99 2.89 4.39
CA VAL A 219 -19.72 2.56 5.79
C VAL A 219 -19.50 1.06 5.94
N ASN A 220 -18.37 0.67 6.51
CA ASN A 220 -18.05 -0.72 6.84
C ASN A 220 -17.72 -0.84 8.32
N PHE A 221 -18.28 -1.85 8.99
CA PHE A 221 -18.10 -2.10 10.41
C PHE A 221 -17.23 -3.34 10.63
N GLY A 222 -16.35 -3.28 11.61
CA GLY A 222 -15.47 -4.37 12.00
C GLY A 222 -14.79 -4.11 13.34
N VAL A 223 -13.62 -4.72 13.53
CA VAL A 223 -12.80 -4.56 14.74
C VAL A 223 -11.36 -4.19 14.40
N ILE A 224 -10.65 -3.64 15.35
CA ILE A 224 -9.19 -3.50 15.27
C ILE A 224 -8.56 -4.89 15.44
N SER A 225 -8.07 -5.46 14.37
CA SER A 225 -7.46 -6.80 14.33
C SER A 225 -6.04 -6.80 14.92
N ALA A 226 -5.29 -5.70 14.72
CA ALA A 226 -3.97 -5.48 15.32
C ALA A 226 -3.63 -4.00 15.42
N VAL A 227 -2.75 -3.67 16.36
CA VAL A 227 -2.11 -2.35 16.51
C VAL A 227 -0.62 -2.48 16.19
N ASP A 228 0.02 -1.38 15.77
CA ASP A 228 1.47 -1.29 15.51
C ASP A 228 2.00 -2.34 14.51
N ARG A 229 1.21 -2.68 13.47
CA ARG A 229 1.70 -3.52 12.38
C ARG A 229 2.75 -2.76 11.57
N THR A 230 3.98 -3.24 11.62
CA THR A 230 5.05 -2.73 10.76
C THR A 230 5.05 -3.51 9.45
N LEU A 231 4.80 -2.81 8.34
CA LEU A 231 4.85 -3.39 7.00
C LEU A 231 5.92 -2.69 6.17
N GLN A 232 6.69 -3.48 5.43
CA GLN A 232 7.66 -2.99 4.46
C GLN A 232 6.98 -2.93 3.09
N LEU A 233 6.86 -1.74 2.53
CA LEU A 233 6.17 -1.49 1.28
C LEU A 233 6.97 -0.56 0.42
N GLU A 234 7.34 -1.03 -0.78
CA GLU A 234 8.15 -0.25 -1.72
C GLU A 234 9.39 0.37 -1.06
N GLY A 235 10.04 -0.39 -0.14
CA GLY A 235 11.20 0.08 0.62
C GLY A 235 10.90 1.05 1.78
N LYS A 236 9.62 1.29 2.09
CA LYS A 236 9.16 2.16 3.18
C LYS A 236 8.63 1.32 4.34
N GLU A 237 8.95 1.72 5.56
CA GLU A 237 8.41 1.10 6.77
C GLU A 237 7.22 1.90 7.27
N LEU A 238 6.03 1.30 7.25
CA LEU A 238 4.79 1.92 7.72
C LEU A 238 4.28 1.20 8.96
N LYS A 239 3.96 1.96 10.01
CA LYS A 239 3.27 1.46 11.21
C LYS A 239 1.78 1.73 11.08
N LEU A 240 0.96 0.68 11.15
CA LEU A 240 -0.44 0.72 10.76
C LEU A 240 -1.34 0.07 11.82
N LEU A 241 -2.58 0.52 11.86
CA LEU A 241 -3.69 -0.22 12.45
C LEU A 241 -4.17 -1.25 11.42
N GLN A 242 -4.48 -2.46 11.85
CA GLN A 242 -5.15 -3.48 11.04
C GLN A 242 -6.59 -3.64 11.49
N THR A 243 -7.51 -3.75 10.53
CA THR A 243 -8.95 -3.98 10.77
C THR A 243 -9.50 -5.02 9.80
N ASP A 244 -10.58 -5.68 10.17
CA ASP A 244 -11.38 -6.53 9.28
C ASP A 244 -12.58 -5.79 8.68
N ALA A 245 -12.80 -4.52 9.07
CA ALA A 245 -13.69 -3.63 8.32
C ALA A 245 -13.20 -3.54 6.87
N ALA A 246 -14.08 -3.75 5.90
CA ALA A 246 -13.71 -3.81 4.49
C ALA A 246 -13.13 -2.47 4.01
N ILE A 247 -11.86 -2.50 3.58
CA ILE A 247 -11.16 -1.38 2.95
C ILE A 247 -10.94 -1.74 1.48
N ASN A 248 -11.57 -0.97 0.58
CA ASN A 248 -11.54 -1.18 -0.87
C ASN A 248 -11.13 0.10 -1.59
N GLN A 249 -10.91 0.01 -2.91
CA GLN A 249 -10.69 1.19 -3.75
C GLN A 249 -11.79 2.24 -3.51
N GLY A 250 -11.36 3.49 -3.32
CA GLY A 250 -12.22 4.62 -2.99
C GLY A 250 -12.32 4.92 -1.49
N ASN A 251 -12.10 3.94 -0.57
CA ASN A 251 -12.01 4.22 0.87
C ASN A 251 -10.65 4.80 1.28
N SER A 252 -9.61 4.70 0.43
CA SER A 252 -8.29 5.29 0.68
C SER A 252 -8.40 6.78 0.97
N GLY A 253 -7.76 7.23 2.04
CA GLY A 253 -7.84 8.61 2.53
C GLY A 253 -9.05 8.91 3.41
N GLY A 254 -10.04 8.00 3.48
CA GLY A 254 -11.19 8.08 4.37
C GLY A 254 -10.88 7.72 5.82
N ALA A 255 -11.87 7.77 6.68
CA ALA A 255 -11.71 7.66 8.13
C ALA A 255 -11.88 6.23 8.64
N LEU A 256 -11.00 5.79 9.54
CA LEU A 256 -11.25 4.70 10.48
C LEU A 256 -11.62 5.32 11.83
N VAL A 257 -12.79 4.96 12.36
CA VAL A 257 -13.45 5.66 13.46
C VAL A 257 -13.74 4.69 14.60
N ASN A 258 -13.61 5.15 15.85
CA ASN A 258 -13.99 4.39 17.03
C ASN A 258 -15.47 4.62 17.38
N MET A 259 -15.98 3.91 18.39
CA MET A 259 -17.38 4.01 18.84
C MET A 259 -17.74 5.34 19.54
N ASN A 260 -16.78 6.24 19.72
CA ASN A 260 -17.03 7.62 20.19
C ASN A 260 -17.20 8.61 19.03
N GLY A 261 -17.13 8.15 17.77
CA GLY A 261 -17.15 9.00 16.58
C GLY A 261 -15.84 9.76 16.36
N GLU A 262 -14.72 9.27 16.89
CA GLU A 262 -13.41 9.89 16.75
C GLU A 262 -12.58 9.15 15.69
N VAL A 263 -11.91 9.88 14.80
CA VAL A 263 -11.02 9.32 13.78
C VAL A 263 -9.72 8.84 14.42
N ILE A 264 -9.54 7.52 14.46
CA ILE A 264 -8.34 6.86 15.01
C ILE A 264 -7.32 6.50 13.94
N GLY A 265 -7.72 6.49 12.66
CA GLY A 265 -6.84 6.20 11.54
C GLY A 265 -7.37 6.74 10.22
N MET A 266 -6.53 6.79 9.21
CA MET A 266 -6.85 7.08 7.82
C MET A 266 -6.70 5.80 7.01
N ASN A 267 -7.78 5.34 6.37
CA ASN A 267 -7.81 4.11 5.58
C ASN A 267 -6.81 4.16 4.43
N THR A 268 -6.13 3.03 4.14
CA THR A 268 -5.24 2.92 2.99
C THR A 268 -5.33 1.54 2.35
N VAL A 269 -5.52 1.50 1.02
CA VAL A 269 -5.67 0.26 0.21
C VAL A 269 -4.34 -0.15 -0.42
N LYS A 270 -3.33 0.72 -0.46
CA LYS A 270 -2.04 0.46 -1.14
C LYS A 270 -1.33 -0.81 -0.65
N LEU A 271 -1.77 -1.38 0.46
CA LEU A 271 -1.15 -2.48 1.18
C LEU A 271 -1.72 -3.87 0.89
N GLY A 272 -2.89 -3.93 0.32
CA GLY A 272 -3.55 -5.17 -0.08
C GLY A 272 -3.32 -5.45 -1.56
N GLY A 273 -2.09 -5.77 -1.97
CA GLY A 273 -1.89 -6.43 -3.28
C GLY A 273 -2.87 -7.59 -3.37
N GLU A 274 -3.45 -7.83 -4.55
CA GLU A 274 -4.49 -8.81 -4.84
C GLU A 274 -4.92 -9.70 -3.67
N LEU A 275 -6.01 -9.27 -2.96
CA LEU A 275 -7.00 -10.14 -2.36
C LEU A 275 -6.57 -11.06 -1.22
N VAL A 276 -6.37 -10.47 -0.04
CA VAL A 276 -6.70 -11.22 1.18
C VAL A 276 -7.91 -10.51 1.80
N GLU A 277 -9.10 -11.07 1.62
CA GLU A 277 -10.32 -10.60 2.27
C GLU A 277 -10.13 -10.54 3.79
N GLY A 278 -10.64 -9.47 4.44
CA GLY A 278 -10.54 -9.29 5.88
C GLY A 278 -9.22 -8.70 6.38
N LEU A 279 -8.37 -8.20 5.49
CA LEU A 279 -7.15 -7.45 5.86
C LEU A 279 -7.25 -6.00 5.38
N GLY A 280 -7.81 -5.13 6.20
CA GLY A 280 -7.81 -3.68 6.02
C GLY A 280 -6.70 -3.03 6.84
N PHE A 281 -6.19 -1.90 6.37
CA PHE A 281 -5.16 -1.13 7.06
C PHE A 281 -5.51 0.35 7.13
N ALA A 282 -5.04 1.02 8.19
CA ALA A 282 -5.19 2.45 8.33
C ALA A 282 -3.92 3.07 8.95
N ILE A 283 -3.54 4.25 8.47
CA ILE A 283 -2.46 5.05 9.05
C ILE A 283 -2.98 5.66 10.34
N PRO A 284 -2.34 5.41 11.50
CA PRO A 284 -2.82 5.90 12.80
C PRO A 284 -2.94 7.42 12.88
N SER A 285 -3.93 7.94 13.59
CA SER A 285 -4.10 9.39 13.80
C SER A 285 -2.89 10.05 14.47
N SER A 286 -2.19 9.33 15.33
CA SER A 286 -0.94 9.78 15.95
C SER A 286 0.22 9.92 14.96
N VAL A 287 0.12 9.31 13.77
CA VAL A 287 1.08 9.42 12.67
C VAL A 287 0.66 10.53 11.71
N PHE A 288 -0.55 10.47 11.14
CA PHE A 288 -0.92 11.42 10.09
C PHE A 288 -1.15 12.85 10.61
N LYS A 289 -1.64 13.03 11.84
CA LYS A 289 -1.94 14.35 12.39
C LYS A 289 -0.72 15.28 12.42
N PRO A 290 0.43 14.92 13.04
CA PRO A 290 1.60 15.80 13.07
C PRO A 290 2.17 16.05 11.67
N ILE A 291 2.14 15.06 10.78
CA ILE A 291 2.60 15.17 9.38
C ILE A 291 1.71 16.17 8.62
N ALA A 292 0.39 16.04 8.72
CA ALA A 292 -0.54 16.98 8.10
C ALA A 292 -0.34 18.43 8.61
N GLN A 293 -0.09 18.62 9.91
CA GLN A 293 0.20 19.93 10.49
C GLN A 293 1.50 20.52 9.94
N GLU A 294 2.52 19.70 9.74
CA GLU A 294 3.79 20.14 9.17
C GLU A 294 3.64 20.51 7.69
N ILE A 295 2.89 19.71 6.92
CA ILE A 295 2.56 19.99 5.51
C ILE A 295 1.77 21.31 5.42
N ILE A 296 0.77 21.54 6.26
CA ILE A 296 -0.01 22.79 6.29
C ILE A 296 0.91 24.00 6.53
N LYS A 297 1.85 23.87 7.46
CA LYS A 297 2.72 24.96 7.86
C LYS A 297 3.84 25.27 6.88
N TYR A 298 4.44 24.23 6.28
CA TYR A 298 5.67 24.34 5.51
C TYR A 298 5.54 23.87 4.05
N GLY A 299 4.41 23.30 3.64
CA GLY A 299 4.20 22.69 2.33
C GLY A 299 4.87 21.33 2.16
N LYS A 300 5.64 20.87 3.15
CA LYS A 300 6.40 19.61 3.12
C LYS A 300 6.72 19.14 4.52
N VAL A 301 7.14 17.89 4.66
CA VAL A 301 7.67 17.33 5.92
C VAL A 301 9.20 17.50 5.95
N ASN A 302 9.72 17.97 7.08
CA ASN A 302 11.15 18.17 7.28
C ASN A 302 11.74 16.97 8.04
N TYR A 303 12.06 15.91 7.33
CA TYR A 303 12.76 14.78 7.93
C TYR A 303 14.20 15.13 8.26
N PRO A 304 14.75 14.57 9.37
CA PRO A 304 16.18 14.62 9.60
C PRO A 304 16.96 14.07 8.41
N ALA A 305 17.99 14.78 7.99
CA ALA A 305 18.81 14.37 6.87
C ALA A 305 19.37 12.95 7.08
N LYS A 306 19.20 12.07 6.08
CA LYS A 306 19.66 10.68 6.13
C LYS A 306 20.74 10.46 5.08
N PRO A 307 21.98 10.12 5.50
CA PRO A 307 23.06 9.83 4.58
C PRO A 307 22.74 8.59 3.74
N TRP A 308 22.96 8.69 2.43
CA TRP A 308 22.51 7.71 1.46
C TRP A 308 23.52 7.51 0.33
N LEU A 309 23.69 6.26 -0.11
CA LEU A 309 24.57 5.87 -1.21
C LEU A 309 23.90 5.85 -2.57
N GLY A 310 22.61 5.56 -2.64
CA GLY A 310 21.90 5.42 -3.91
C GLY A 310 22.08 4.07 -4.58
N VAL A 311 22.03 2.98 -3.82
CA VAL A 311 22.12 1.61 -4.32
C VAL A 311 20.92 0.79 -3.90
N SER A 312 20.49 -0.13 -4.76
CA SER A 312 19.53 -1.20 -4.46
C SER A 312 20.30 -2.51 -4.27
N ILE A 313 19.93 -3.28 -3.25
CA ILE A 313 20.62 -4.50 -2.88
C ILE A 313 19.87 -5.71 -3.45
N GLN A 314 20.61 -6.67 -4.03
CA GLN A 314 20.05 -7.90 -4.54
C GLN A 314 20.00 -9.00 -3.47
N LEU A 315 21.15 -9.24 -2.84
CA LEU A 315 21.29 -10.29 -1.83
C LEU A 315 22.53 -10.04 -0.95
N GLU A 316 22.56 -10.71 0.17
CA GLU A 316 23.74 -10.82 1.03
C GLU A 316 24.55 -12.06 0.66
N ILE A 317 25.83 -11.89 0.38
CA ILE A 317 26.76 -12.97 0.11
C ILE A 317 27.40 -13.40 1.42
N ASN A 318 26.85 -14.47 2.01
CA ASN A 318 27.40 -15.07 3.24
C ASN A 318 28.61 -15.96 2.95
N LYS A 319 29.25 -16.50 3.99
CA LYS A 319 30.47 -17.33 3.88
C LYS A 319 30.32 -18.54 2.98
N ASP A 320 29.15 -19.19 3.01
CA ASP A 320 28.92 -20.42 2.24
C ASP A 320 28.75 -20.08 0.75
N THR A 321 27.92 -19.07 0.44
CA THR A 321 27.75 -18.54 -0.92
C THR A 321 29.07 -17.99 -1.48
N ALA A 322 29.83 -17.26 -0.66
CA ALA A 322 31.13 -16.72 -1.04
C ALA A 322 32.09 -17.82 -1.47
N LYS A 323 32.17 -18.91 -0.69
CA LYS A 323 33.03 -20.06 -0.98
C LYS A 323 32.57 -20.86 -2.20
N GLU A 324 31.27 -21.00 -2.37
CA GLU A 324 30.67 -21.79 -3.48
C GLU A 324 30.87 -21.10 -4.84
N TYR A 325 30.68 -19.79 -4.90
CA TYR A 325 30.67 -19.03 -6.16
C TYR A 325 31.92 -18.15 -6.39
N GLY A 326 32.88 -18.16 -5.48
CA GLY A 326 34.12 -17.39 -5.61
C GLY A 326 33.94 -15.88 -5.44
N TYR A 327 32.90 -15.45 -4.72
CA TYR A 327 32.68 -14.06 -4.33
C TYR A 327 33.26 -13.77 -2.94
N PRO A 328 33.57 -12.53 -2.59
CA PRO A 328 33.80 -12.13 -1.20
C PRO A 328 32.47 -12.09 -0.41
N GLU A 329 32.56 -12.22 0.92
CA GLU A 329 31.42 -11.87 1.78
C GLU A 329 31.09 -10.40 1.62
N GLY A 330 29.78 -10.06 1.52
CA GLY A 330 29.36 -8.68 1.36
C GLY A 330 27.93 -8.55 0.85
N VAL A 331 27.62 -7.39 0.31
CA VAL A 331 26.29 -7.02 -0.17
C VAL A 331 26.33 -6.78 -1.68
N LEU A 332 25.63 -7.60 -2.45
CA LEU A 332 25.57 -7.52 -3.91
C LEU A 332 24.60 -6.44 -4.35
N ILE A 333 25.09 -5.51 -5.17
CA ILE A 333 24.29 -4.42 -5.72
C ILE A 333 23.48 -4.91 -6.91
N TYR A 334 22.15 -4.71 -6.85
CA TYR A 334 21.23 -4.97 -7.95
C TYR A 334 21.20 -3.82 -8.93
N ASP A 335 21.04 -2.60 -8.40
CA ASP A 335 20.89 -1.39 -9.22
C ASP A 335 21.49 -0.18 -8.51
N VAL A 336 21.79 0.85 -9.30
CA VAL A 336 22.36 2.12 -8.83
C VAL A 336 21.48 3.25 -9.34
N VAL A 337 21.02 4.10 -8.44
CA VAL A 337 20.14 5.23 -8.79
C VAL A 337 20.90 6.19 -9.72
N GLU A 338 20.31 6.44 -10.87
CA GLU A 338 20.87 7.34 -11.88
C GLU A 338 21.11 8.74 -11.31
N ASN A 339 22.27 9.31 -11.59
CA ASN A 339 22.74 10.58 -11.01
C ASN A 339 22.84 10.59 -9.47
N GLY A 340 22.71 9.44 -8.82
CA GLY A 340 22.88 9.28 -7.37
C GLY A 340 24.37 9.25 -6.96
N PRO A 341 24.65 9.29 -5.64
CA PRO A 341 26.01 9.27 -5.09
C PRO A 341 26.88 8.13 -5.61
N ALA A 342 26.35 6.90 -5.60
CA ALA A 342 27.05 5.69 -6.04
C ALA A 342 27.33 5.73 -7.56
N ALA A 343 26.34 6.12 -8.38
CA ALA A 343 26.51 6.26 -9.82
C ALA A 343 27.61 7.28 -10.17
N ASN A 344 27.57 8.43 -9.52
CA ASN A 344 28.55 9.51 -9.74
C ASN A 344 29.97 9.11 -9.31
N ALA A 345 30.08 8.18 -8.36
CA ALA A 345 31.37 7.64 -7.93
C ALA A 345 31.85 6.44 -8.78
N GLY A 346 31.03 5.92 -9.71
CA GLY A 346 31.40 4.82 -10.58
C GLY A 346 31.09 3.42 -10.03
N ILE A 347 30.25 3.31 -9.00
CA ILE A 347 29.66 2.05 -8.54
C ILE A 347 28.66 1.57 -9.61
N LYS A 348 28.57 0.25 -9.80
CA LYS A 348 27.75 -0.35 -10.87
C LYS A 348 26.93 -1.53 -10.34
N PRO A 349 25.83 -1.88 -10.99
CA PRO A 349 25.16 -3.15 -10.77
C PRO A 349 26.14 -4.33 -10.93
N GLY A 350 26.03 -5.31 -10.01
CA GLY A 350 26.93 -6.46 -9.95
C GLY A 350 28.19 -6.26 -9.08
N ASP A 351 28.44 -5.07 -8.53
CA ASP A 351 29.48 -4.86 -7.52
C ASP A 351 29.06 -5.48 -6.18
N VAL A 352 30.05 -5.95 -5.41
CA VAL A 352 29.84 -6.38 -4.03
C VAL A 352 30.47 -5.38 -3.10
N ILE A 353 29.68 -4.77 -2.22
CA ILE A 353 30.17 -3.91 -1.13
C ILE A 353 30.73 -4.83 -0.05
N THR A 354 32.05 -4.74 0.22
CA THR A 354 32.76 -5.52 1.23
C THR A 354 33.13 -4.70 2.46
N GLY A 355 33.10 -3.36 2.35
CA GLY A 355 33.42 -2.46 3.45
C GLY A 355 32.94 -1.03 3.20
N LEU A 356 32.79 -0.30 4.30
CA LEU A 356 32.56 1.14 4.31
C LEU A 356 33.54 1.79 5.29
N ASN A 357 34.38 2.70 4.80
CA ASN A 357 35.54 3.19 5.53
C ASN A 357 36.42 2.01 6.04
N ASP A 358 36.70 1.94 7.34
CA ASP A 358 37.48 0.87 7.94
C ASP A 358 36.64 -0.29 8.49
N GLN A 359 35.31 -0.28 8.21
CA GLN A 359 34.42 -1.29 8.72
C GLN A 359 34.07 -2.32 7.64
N LYS A 360 34.19 -3.61 7.99
CA LYS A 360 33.78 -4.71 7.13
C LYS A 360 32.27 -4.74 7.06
N ILE A 361 31.73 -4.89 5.83
CA ILE A 361 30.31 -5.08 5.54
C ILE A 361 30.09 -6.51 5.08
N ALA A 362 29.43 -7.32 5.90
CA ALA A 362 29.07 -8.69 5.58
C ALA A 362 27.58 -8.84 5.20
N LYS A 363 26.74 -7.95 5.68
CA LYS A 363 25.28 -7.98 5.44
C LYS A 363 24.70 -6.57 5.33
N PHE A 364 23.46 -6.49 4.90
CA PHE A 364 22.77 -5.20 4.70
C PHE A 364 22.66 -4.37 5.97
N ASP A 365 22.40 -5.03 7.11
CA ASP A 365 22.29 -4.32 8.40
C ASP A 365 23.61 -3.66 8.81
N ASP A 366 24.77 -4.25 8.47
CA ASP A 366 26.08 -3.64 8.74
C ASP A 366 26.24 -2.36 7.93
N LEU A 367 25.87 -2.39 6.63
CA LEU A 367 25.92 -1.23 5.75
C LEU A 367 25.01 -0.12 6.25
N LYS A 368 23.77 -0.47 6.62
CA LYS A 368 22.79 0.48 7.15
C LYS A 368 23.27 1.13 8.46
N ALA A 369 23.81 0.32 9.37
CA ALA A 369 24.32 0.79 10.65
C ALA A 369 25.54 1.70 10.48
N GLU A 370 26.42 1.40 9.53
CA GLU A 370 27.62 2.20 9.29
C GLU A 370 27.27 3.52 8.57
N LEU A 371 26.35 3.49 7.59
CA LEU A 371 25.84 4.71 6.95
C LEU A 371 25.15 5.64 7.96
N ALA A 372 24.40 5.09 8.91
CA ALA A 372 23.72 5.90 9.93
C ALA A 372 24.65 6.70 10.85
N LYS A 373 25.94 6.35 10.91
CA LYS A 373 26.96 7.09 11.68
C LYS A 373 27.55 8.27 10.92
N GLN A 374 27.36 8.30 9.60
CA GLN A 374 27.92 9.32 8.71
C GLN A 374 27.01 10.54 8.63
N LYS A 375 27.45 11.59 7.94
CA LYS A 375 26.66 12.80 7.68
C LYS A 375 26.41 12.97 6.19
N VAL A 376 25.29 13.62 5.85
CA VAL A 376 25.03 14.06 4.49
C VAL A 376 26.15 15.01 4.03
N GLY A 377 26.63 14.80 2.79
CA GLY A 377 27.75 15.54 2.21
C GLY A 377 29.14 15.00 2.60
N GLU A 378 29.23 14.07 3.53
CA GLU A 378 30.48 13.42 3.91
C GLU A 378 30.98 12.50 2.78
N VAL A 379 32.31 12.43 2.63
CA VAL A 379 32.94 11.54 1.66
C VAL A 379 33.40 10.28 2.39
N VAL A 380 32.87 9.14 2.00
CA VAL A 380 33.19 7.83 2.55
C VAL A 380 33.97 6.99 1.54
N ASN A 381 34.80 6.09 2.03
CA ASN A 381 35.49 5.09 1.22
C ASN A 381 34.59 3.84 1.16
N VAL A 382 34.15 3.45 -0.04
CA VAL A 382 33.39 2.22 -0.26
C VAL A 382 34.35 1.17 -0.82
N ASN A 383 34.56 0.10 -0.07
CA ASN A 383 35.36 -1.04 -0.51
C ASN A 383 34.47 -1.95 -1.33
N LEU A 384 34.89 -2.26 -2.55
CA LEU A 384 34.10 -2.95 -3.56
C LEU A 384 34.91 -4.10 -4.15
N TRP A 385 34.19 -5.13 -4.55
CA TRP A 385 34.71 -6.18 -5.41
C TRP A 385 33.94 -6.22 -6.74
N ARG A 386 34.65 -6.29 -7.86
CA ARG A 386 34.08 -6.37 -9.20
C ARG A 386 34.95 -7.27 -10.07
N ASN A 387 34.38 -8.30 -10.66
CA ASN A 387 35.07 -9.20 -11.63
C ASN A 387 36.43 -9.75 -11.14
N GLY A 388 36.51 -10.18 -9.89
CA GLY A 388 37.73 -10.78 -9.33
C GLY A 388 38.73 -9.77 -8.74
N SER A 389 38.43 -8.49 -8.67
CA SER A 389 39.33 -7.44 -8.18
C SER A 389 38.68 -6.60 -7.10
N ASP A 390 39.48 -6.32 -6.05
CA ASP A 390 39.09 -5.36 -5.00
C ASP A 390 39.56 -3.94 -5.37
N PHE A 391 38.74 -2.95 -5.04
CA PHE A 391 39.05 -1.54 -5.22
C PHE A 391 38.25 -0.67 -4.26
N VAL A 392 38.63 0.59 -4.14
CA VAL A 392 37.96 1.54 -3.23
C VAL A 392 37.51 2.75 -4.04
N LEU A 393 36.25 3.14 -3.88
CA LEU A 393 35.71 4.38 -4.43
C LEU A 393 35.36 5.35 -3.31
N LYS A 394 35.66 6.63 -3.56
CA LYS A 394 35.23 7.73 -2.69
C LYS A 394 33.85 8.19 -3.10
N VAL A 395 32.88 8.09 -2.20
CA VAL A 395 31.49 8.46 -2.46
C VAL A 395 31.09 9.59 -1.54
N LYS A 396 30.62 10.70 -2.11
CA LYS A 396 30.02 11.80 -1.35
C LYS A 396 28.56 11.48 -1.10
N LEU A 397 28.18 11.25 0.17
CA LEU A 397 26.83 10.88 0.56
C LEU A 397 25.83 12.02 0.29
N ALA A 398 24.67 11.68 -0.26
CA ALA A 398 23.54 12.61 -0.44
C ALA A 398 22.51 12.42 0.68
N ASP A 399 21.51 13.32 0.72
CA ASP A 399 20.33 13.13 1.56
C ASP A 399 19.32 12.23 0.83
N MET A 400 18.96 11.13 1.46
CA MET A 400 17.95 10.21 0.96
C MET A 400 16.61 10.92 0.70
N ASN A 401 16.23 11.85 1.57
CA ASN A 401 14.95 12.56 1.49
C ASN A 401 14.90 13.51 0.27
N GLU A 402 16.01 14.19 -0.06
CA GLU A 402 16.10 15.07 -1.23
C GLU A 402 16.13 14.27 -2.53
N SER A 403 16.84 13.14 -2.54
CA SER A 403 16.98 12.29 -3.72
C SER A 403 15.67 11.62 -4.13
N GLN A 404 14.83 11.20 -3.19
CA GLN A 404 13.50 10.66 -3.46
C GLN A 404 12.55 11.71 -4.06
N ASN A 405 12.63 12.95 -3.60
CA ASN A 405 11.82 14.06 -4.13
C ASN A 405 12.22 14.44 -5.58
N ALA A 406 13.51 14.38 -5.90
CA ALA A 406 14.01 14.68 -7.25
C ALA A 406 13.57 13.65 -8.29
N THR A 407 13.53 12.35 -7.92
CA THR A 407 13.10 11.27 -8.82
C THR A 407 11.60 11.35 -9.14
N GLN A 408 10.77 11.84 -8.20
CA GLN A 408 9.34 12.03 -8.42
C GLN A 408 9.01 13.21 -9.32
N SER A 409 9.81 14.27 -9.27
CA SER A 409 9.64 15.44 -10.16
C SER A 409 9.95 15.13 -11.63
N GLN A 410 10.81 14.15 -11.91
CA GLN A 410 11.18 13.74 -13.28
C GLN A 410 10.19 12.76 -13.91
N ASN A 411 9.42 12.02 -13.10
CA ASN A 411 8.38 11.13 -13.61
C ASN A 411 7.02 11.82 -13.81
N GLY A 412 6.94 13.11 -13.50
CA GLY A 412 5.75 13.96 -13.66
C GLY A 412 5.80 14.95 -14.83
N GLU A 413 6.89 14.96 -15.62
CA GLU A 413 7.00 15.67 -16.89
C GLU A 413 6.92 14.66 -18.04
#